data_94832fd4a154d241f935f05dc977b837
#
_entry.id   94832fd4a154d241f935f05dc977b837
#
_cell.length_a   1.000
_cell.length_b   1.000
_cell.length_c   1.000
_cell.angle_alpha   90.00
_cell.angle_beta   90.00
_cell.angle_gamma   90.00
#
_symmetry.space_group_name_H-M   'P 1'
#
loop_
_entity.id
_entity.type
_entity.pdbx_description
1 polymer ?
#
loop_
_entity_poly.entity_id
_entity_poly.type
_entity_poly.pdbx_seq_one_letter_code
_entity_poly.pdbx_strand_id
1 'polypeptide(L)'
;QAIELIFAIGTGLCIWAPSFTVLMIGRLLEAIAVGIIFPSFQTVLLTITPHSERGRVMGTAGLGMGSALAVGPVIFGVFLTWFPWQALFLFFLVVSLLVLAVSTVTIASVMPLQPTQLDWVSFLLSASFPILLYALGALSKKGLTVGVVGLLILGVLAAGIFVVRQLNRQPPMLQMRVFATGMFTKAVFLTGISYVGLIVTTILMPLYFQTLLGLSPLISGLSLVPAAVLLSILNPISGRLLDRFGPRVVAMIGMLLITGGFGLLAVFAHHLPLIGAVMLAMATEAGNAFVMMPSVTAGANALPNELVADGTAVTTTARQLFGSAGVMFATVFLDGMQTTLRSHAGGFAVTFAVFAGVGLIGLLLALTLPKEVAKKAV
;
A
#
# COMPACT_ATOMS: atom_id res chain seq x y z
N GLN A 1 -12.69 -18.51 -3.35
CA GLN A 1 -14.13 -18.63 -3.56
C GLN A 1 -14.93 -18.02 -2.41
N ALA A 2 -14.81 -18.50 -1.16
CA ALA A 2 -15.58 -17.94 -0.02
C ALA A 2 -15.31 -16.43 0.18
N ILE A 3 -14.06 -16.00 0.00
CA ILE A 3 -13.65 -14.61 0.17
C ILE A 3 -14.18 -13.73 -0.97
N GLU A 4 -14.16 -14.24 -2.20
CA GLU A 4 -14.76 -13.56 -3.37
C GLU A 4 -16.27 -13.40 -3.21
N LEU A 5 -16.94 -14.40 -2.61
CA LEU A 5 -18.35 -14.30 -2.27
C LEU A 5 -18.63 -13.23 -1.21
N ILE A 6 -17.78 -13.11 -0.18
CA ILE A 6 -17.88 -12.04 0.82
C ILE A 6 -17.75 -10.67 0.15
N PHE A 7 -16.79 -10.51 -0.78
CA PHE A 7 -16.63 -9.28 -1.55
C PHE A 7 -17.89 -8.96 -2.37
N ALA A 8 -18.43 -9.95 -3.10
CA ALA A 8 -19.65 -9.78 -3.92
C ALA A 8 -20.88 -9.40 -3.06
N ILE A 9 -21.05 -10.02 -1.89
CA ILE A 9 -22.10 -9.66 -0.93
C ILE A 9 -21.93 -8.23 -0.43
N GLY A 10 -20.70 -7.84 -0.05
CA GLY A 10 -20.38 -6.47 0.38
C GLY A 10 -20.72 -5.45 -0.70
N THR A 11 -20.31 -5.71 -1.95
CA THR A 11 -20.59 -4.85 -3.10
C THR A 11 -22.10 -4.77 -3.38
N GLY A 12 -22.84 -5.89 -3.27
CA GLY A 12 -24.29 -5.92 -3.39
C GLY A 12 -25.00 -5.06 -2.34
N LEU A 13 -24.55 -5.09 -1.10
CA LEU A 13 -25.05 -4.21 -0.04
C LEU A 13 -24.78 -2.74 -0.34
N CYS A 14 -23.63 -2.40 -0.93
CA CYS A 14 -23.34 -1.03 -1.34
C CYS A 14 -24.27 -0.53 -2.45
N ILE A 15 -24.67 -1.38 -3.40
CA ILE A 15 -25.62 -1.01 -4.47
C ILE A 15 -27.00 -0.64 -3.89
N TRP A 16 -27.46 -1.45 -2.95
CA TRP A 16 -28.81 -1.30 -2.38
C TRP A 16 -28.84 -0.38 -1.15
N ALA A 17 -27.72 0.17 -0.71
CA ALA A 17 -27.60 0.87 0.57
C ALA A 17 -28.66 1.99 0.75
N PRO A 18 -29.70 1.80 1.58
CA PRO A 18 -30.72 2.81 1.86
C PRO A 18 -30.22 3.85 2.88
N SER A 19 -29.10 3.57 3.54
CA SER A 19 -28.50 4.44 4.55
C SER A 19 -26.97 4.36 4.51
N PHE A 20 -26.32 5.40 5.04
CA PHE A 20 -24.86 5.43 5.20
C PHE A 20 -24.33 4.24 6.02
N THR A 21 -25.07 3.81 7.03
CA THR A 21 -24.69 2.66 7.87
C THR A 21 -24.62 1.37 7.05
N VAL A 22 -25.62 1.09 6.20
CA VAL A 22 -25.62 -0.09 5.33
C VAL A 22 -24.48 -0.01 4.31
N LEU A 23 -24.21 1.17 3.74
CA LEU A 23 -23.07 1.39 2.87
C LEU A 23 -21.76 1.05 3.59
N MET A 24 -21.58 1.50 4.82
CA MET A 24 -20.38 1.22 5.62
C MET A 24 -20.22 -0.26 5.95
N ILE A 25 -21.31 -0.99 6.21
CA ILE A 25 -21.27 -2.45 6.41
C ILE A 25 -20.80 -3.14 5.13
N GLY A 26 -21.35 -2.76 3.97
CA GLY A 26 -20.92 -3.28 2.67
C GLY A 26 -19.42 -3.03 2.43
N ARG A 27 -18.94 -1.80 2.67
CA ARG A 27 -17.51 -1.43 2.59
C ARG A 27 -16.61 -2.21 3.55
N LEU A 28 -17.10 -2.53 4.74
CA LEU A 28 -16.38 -3.35 5.71
C LEU A 28 -16.19 -4.79 5.20
N LEU A 29 -17.23 -5.38 4.62
CA LEU A 29 -17.14 -6.72 4.01
C LEU A 29 -16.16 -6.74 2.83
N GLU A 30 -16.21 -5.73 1.96
CA GLU A 30 -15.23 -5.59 0.87
C GLU A 30 -13.80 -5.47 1.42
N ALA A 31 -13.59 -4.67 2.47
CA ALA A 31 -12.27 -4.48 3.08
C ALA A 31 -11.73 -5.78 3.70
N ILE A 32 -12.59 -6.57 4.37
CA ILE A 32 -12.22 -7.90 4.90
C ILE A 32 -11.80 -8.82 3.76
N ALA A 33 -12.57 -8.87 2.68
CA ALA A 33 -12.26 -9.71 1.53
C ALA A 33 -10.92 -9.32 0.89
N VAL A 34 -10.69 -8.04 0.60
CA VAL A 34 -9.45 -7.53 0.02
C VAL A 34 -8.27 -7.79 0.95
N GLY A 35 -8.45 -7.60 2.26
CA GLY A 35 -7.43 -7.86 3.28
C GLY A 35 -6.92 -9.30 3.29
N ILE A 36 -7.77 -10.27 2.92
CA ILE A 36 -7.39 -11.69 2.84
C ILE A 36 -6.88 -12.06 1.44
N ILE A 37 -7.53 -11.58 0.36
CA ILE A 37 -7.13 -11.89 -1.02
C ILE A 37 -5.69 -11.44 -1.28
N PHE A 38 -5.32 -10.23 -0.82
CA PHE A 38 -4.05 -9.62 -1.16
C PHE A 38 -2.81 -10.41 -0.67
N PRO A 39 -2.67 -10.79 0.61
CA PRO A 39 -1.57 -11.65 1.03
C PRO A 39 -1.68 -13.07 0.46
N SER A 40 -2.90 -13.59 0.25
CA SER A 40 -3.11 -14.94 -0.26
C SER A 40 -2.56 -15.12 -1.67
N PHE A 41 -2.85 -14.19 -2.59
CA PHE A 41 -2.33 -14.32 -3.96
C PHE A 41 -0.79 -14.22 -3.99
N GLN A 42 -0.20 -13.35 -3.18
CA GLN A 42 1.25 -13.23 -3.08
C GLN A 42 1.87 -14.53 -2.53
N THR A 43 1.29 -15.09 -1.49
CA THR A 43 1.74 -16.36 -0.90
C THR A 43 1.69 -17.49 -1.92
N VAL A 44 0.57 -17.63 -2.64
CA VAL A 44 0.43 -18.66 -3.68
C VAL A 44 1.50 -18.49 -4.75
N LEU A 45 1.66 -17.30 -5.32
CA LEU A 45 2.67 -17.03 -6.34
C LEU A 45 4.09 -17.34 -5.86
N LEU A 46 4.44 -16.91 -4.64
CA LEU A 46 5.77 -17.15 -4.07
C LEU A 46 6.01 -18.63 -3.72
N THR A 47 4.96 -19.40 -3.42
CA THR A 47 5.08 -20.82 -3.07
C THR A 47 5.24 -21.70 -4.30
N ILE A 48 4.49 -21.44 -5.38
CA ILE A 48 4.54 -22.25 -6.60
C ILE A 48 5.67 -21.87 -7.55
N THR A 49 6.31 -20.69 -7.34
CA THR A 49 7.35 -20.18 -8.23
C THR A 49 8.75 -20.49 -7.67
N PRO A 50 9.66 -21.04 -8.48
CA PRO A 50 11.06 -21.21 -8.10
C PRO A 50 11.71 -19.88 -7.69
N HIS A 51 12.63 -19.91 -6.73
CA HIS A 51 13.27 -18.69 -6.20
C HIS A 51 13.90 -17.80 -7.26
N SER A 52 14.46 -18.39 -8.33
CA SER A 52 15.11 -17.67 -9.46
C SER A 52 14.15 -16.87 -10.35
N GLU A 53 12.84 -17.14 -10.29
CA GLU A 53 11.82 -16.50 -11.14
C GLU A 53 10.79 -15.71 -10.36
N ARG A 54 10.88 -15.70 -9.03
CA ARG A 54 9.92 -15.00 -8.16
C ARG A 54 9.84 -13.49 -8.44
N GLY A 55 10.97 -12.87 -8.77
CA GLY A 55 11.00 -11.44 -9.13
C GLY A 55 10.18 -11.17 -10.38
N ARG A 56 10.38 -11.97 -11.44
CA ARG A 56 9.63 -11.87 -12.69
C ARG A 56 8.12 -12.07 -12.48
N VAL A 57 7.73 -13.09 -11.72
CA VAL A 57 6.31 -13.40 -11.46
C VAL A 57 5.66 -12.32 -10.62
N MET A 58 6.31 -11.89 -9.53
CA MET A 58 5.80 -10.81 -8.68
C MET A 58 5.77 -9.47 -9.39
N GLY A 59 6.74 -9.20 -10.27
CA GLY A 59 6.71 -8.01 -11.13
C GLY A 59 5.52 -8.02 -12.10
N THR A 60 5.17 -9.18 -12.67
CA THR A 60 3.98 -9.32 -13.52
C THR A 60 2.69 -9.13 -12.72
N ALA A 61 2.63 -9.62 -11.48
CA ALA A 61 1.51 -9.33 -10.57
C ALA A 61 1.41 -7.82 -10.27
N GLY A 62 2.54 -7.14 -10.09
CA GLY A 62 2.62 -5.69 -9.93
C GLY A 62 2.11 -4.91 -11.14
N LEU A 63 2.26 -5.44 -12.37
CA LEU A 63 1.67 -4.84 -13.57
C LEU A 63 0.14 -4.77 -13.45
N GLY A 64 -0.51 -5.85 -13.01
CA GLY A 64 -1.95 -5.85 -12.80
C GLY A 64 -2.39 -4.81 -11.77
N MET A 65 -1.64 -4.68 -10.67
CA MET A 65 -1.94 -3.68 -9.63
C MET A 65 -1.77 -2.23 -10.15
N GLY A 66 -0.70 -1.95 -10.85
CA GLY A 66 -0.46 -0.64 -11.44
C GLY A 66 -1.49 -0.30 -12.52
N SER A 67 -1.90 -1.28 -13.34
CA SER A 67 -2.96 -1.09 -14.34
C SER A 67 -4.29 -0.71 -13.70
N ALA A 68 -4.63 -1.29 -12.54
CA ALA A 68 -5.82 -0.91 -11.79
C ALA A 68 -5.77 0.56 -11.31
N LEU A 69 -4.60 1.04 -10.88
CA LEU A 69 -4.41 2.46 -10.52
C LEU A 69 -4.54 3.41 -11.73
N ALA A 70 -4.08 2.98 -12.92
CA ALA A 70 -4.19 3.76 -14.14
C ALA A 70 -5.64 3.84 -14.66
N VAL A 71 -6.34 2.71 -14.65
CA VAL A 71 -7.69 2.58 -15.20
C VAL A 71 -8.76 3.09 -14.22
N GLY A 72 -8.49 3.02 -12.91
CA GLY A 72 -9.43 3.42 -11.86
C GLY A 72 -10.03 4.81 -12.05
N PRO A 73 -9.24 5.89 -12.13
CA PRO A 73 -9.76 7.25 -12.32
C PRO A 73 -10.57 7.42 -13.60
N VAL A 74 -10.21 6.69 -14.67
CA VAL A 74 -10.93 6.75 -15.96
C VAL A 74 -12.32 6.10 -15.82
N ILE A 75 -12.38 4.89 -15.24
CA ILE A 75 -13.65 4.22 -14.97
C ILE A 75 -14.52 5.08 -14.06
N PHE A 76 -13.96 5.59 -12.97
CA PHE A 76 -14.67 6.47 -12.04
C PHE A 76 -15.22 7.72 -12.75
N GLY A 77 -14.39 8.39 -13.54
CA GLY A 77 -14.79 9.58 -14.27
C GLY A 77 -15.93 9.33 -15.27
N VAL A 78 -15.84 8.25 -16.05
CA VAL A 78 -16.88 7.84 -16.99
C VAL A 78 -18.17 7.49 -16.27
N PHE A 79 -18.12 6.62 -15.27
CA PHE A 79 -19.34 6.18 -14.58
C PHE A 79 -20.05 7.32 -13.86
N LEU A 80 -19.31 8.18 -13.13
CA LEU A 80 -19.94 9.30 -12.39
C LEU A 80 -20.45 10.41 -13.30
N THR A 81 -20.02 10.49 -14.55
CA THR A 81 -20.52 11.46 -15.53
C THR A 81 -21.84 11.02 -16.16
N TRP A 82 -22.01 9.70 -16.40
CA TRP A 82 -23.12 9.17 -17.20
C TRP A 82 -24.14 8.38 -16.37
N PHE A 83 -23.75 7.92 -15.18
CA PHE A 83 -24.55 7.03 -14.36
C PHE A 83 -24.57 7.47 -12.90
N PRO A 84 -25.58 7.05 -12.11
CA PRO A 84 -25.55 7.24 -10.66
C PRO A 84 -24.39 6.44 -10.03
N TRP A 85 -23.92 6.88 -8.86
CA TRP A 85 -22.76 6.28 -8.17
C TRP A 85 -22.92 4.76 -7.91
N GLN A 86 -24.15 4.27 -7.75
CA GLN A 86 -24.47 2.85 -7.57
C GLN A 86 -24.02 1.98 -8.76
N ALA A 87 -24.02 2.55 -9.97
CA ALA A 87 -23.60 1.84 -11.18
C ALA A 87 -22.14 1.42 -11.13
N LEU A 88 -21.31 2.15 -10.41
CA LEU A 88 -19.92 1.77 -10.19
C LEU A 88 -19.80 0.48 -9.36
N PHE A 89 -20.59 0.36 -8.29
CA PHE A 89 -20.64 -0.87 -7.50
C PHE A 89 -21.24 -2.03 -8.31
N LEU A 90 -22.24 -1.76 -9.15
CA LEU A 90 -22.81 -2.77 -10.06
C LEU A 90 -21.73 -3.30 -11.03
N PHE A 91 -20.92 -2.42 -11.59
CA PHE A 91 -19.77 -2.81 -12.43
C PHE A 91 -18.81 -3.73 -11.67
N PHE A 92 -18.40 -3.36 -10.45
CA PHE A 92 -17.53 -4.19 -9.63
C PHE A 92 -18.18 -5.51 -9.22
N LEU A 93 -19.50 -5.54 -8.97
CA LEU A 93 -20.23 -6.77 -8.68
C LEU A 93 -20.18 -7.72 -9.88
N VAL A 94 -20.47 -7.24 -11.08
CA VAL A 94 -20.41 -8.05 -12.30
C VAL A 94 -19.01 -8.62 -12.50
N VAL A 95 -17.97 -7.78 -12.38
CA VAL A 95 -16.57 -8.23 -12.49
C VAL A 95 -16.23 -9.28 -11.42
N SER A 96 -16.62 -9.07 -10.17
CA SER A 96 -16.34 -10.01 -9.08
C SER A 96 -17.05 -11.36 -9.28
N LEU A 97 -18.29 -11.36 -9.78
CA LEU A 97 -19.04 -12.59 -10.09
C LEU A 97 -18.42 -13.34 -11.28
N LEU A 98 -17.92 -12.63 -12.30
CA LEU A 98 -17.18 -13.25 -13.41
C LEU A 98 -15.88 -13.88 -12.91
N VAL A 99 -15.12 -13.17 -12.07
CA VAL A 99 -13.90 -13.71 -11.45
C VAL A 99 -14.24 -14.94 -10.59
N LEU A 100 -15.28 -14.88 -9.78
CA LEU A 100 -15.75 -16.03 -8.99
C LEU A 100 -16.09 -17.22 -9.87
N ALA A 101 -16.84 -17.02 -10.96
CA ALA A 101 -17.19 -18.08 -11.90
C ALA A 101 -15.96 -18.71 -12.56
N VAL A 102 -15.00 -17.89 -13.00
CA VAL A 102 -13.76 -18.38 -13.59
C VAL A 102 -12.91 -19.10 -12.53
N SER A 103 -12.81 -18.57 -11.31
CA SER A 103 -12.00 -19.16 -10.24
C SER A 103 -12.51 -20.54 -9.80
N THR A 104 -13.83 -20.79 -9.86
CA THR A 104 -14.41 -22.11 -9.54
C THR A 104 -13.96 -23.21 -10.50
N VAL A 105 -13.66 -22.86 -11.76
CA VAL A 105 -13.28 -23.81 -12.80
C VAL A 105 -11.76 -23.93 -12.95
N THR A 106 -11.03 -22.83 -12.70
CA THR A 106 -9.59 -22.77 -13.05
C THR A 106 -8.67 -22.94 -11.84
N ILE A 107 -9.11 -22.58 -10.62
CA ILE A 107 -8.21 -22.61 -9.45
C ILE A 107 -8.33 -23.95 -8.73
N ALA A 108 -7.23 -24.73 -8.80
CA ALA A 108 -7.05 -25.93 -7.98
C ALA A 108 -6.45 -25.56 -6.62
N SER A 109 -6.73 -26.38 -5.59
CA SER A 109 -6.11 -26.21 -4.27
C SER A 109 -4.63 -26.54 -4.34
N VAL A 110 -3.77 -25.57 -4.05
CA VAL A 110 -2.30 -25.68 -4.17
C VAL A 110 -1.66 -25.98 -2.81
N MET A 111 -2.38 -25.76 -1.72
CA MET A 111 -1.90 -25.96 -0.35
C MET A 111 -2.88 -26.84 0.43
N PRO A 112 -2.38 -27.72 1.32
CA PRO A 112 -3.23 -28.47 2.23
C PRO A 112 -3.92 -27.50 3.20
N LEU A 113 -5.24 -27.68 3.36
CA LEU A 113 -6.01 -26.94 4.35
C LEU A 113 -5.58 -27.36 5.76
N GLN A 114 -5.06 -26.42 6.53
CA GLN A 114 -4.77 -26.62 7.94
C GLN A 114 -5.88 -25.98 8.76
N PRO A 115 -6.58 -26.73 9.62
CA PRO A 115 -7.58 -26.15 10.51
C PRO A 115 -6.89 -25.24 11.53
N THR A 116 -7.11 -23.94 11.41
CA THR A 116 -6.61 -22.96 12.37
C THR A 116 -7.74 -22.39 13.18
N GLN A 117 -7.57 -22.30 14.49
CA GLN A 117 -8.54 -21.65 15.36
C GLN A 117 -8.34 -20.13 15.31
N LEU A 118 -9.43 -19.41 15.07
CA LEU A 118 -9.41 -17.95 15.08
C LEU A 118 -9.13 -17.45 16.51
N ASP A 119 -8.09 -16.65 16.67
CA ASP A 119 -7.78 -15.99 17.95
C ASP A 119 -8.56 -14.68 18.07
N TRP A 120 -9.78 -14.75 18.57
CA TRP A 120 -10.64 -13.59 18.78
C TRP A 120 -10.01 -12.50 19.64
N VAL A 121 -9.18 -12.84 20.62
CA VAL A 121 -8.50 -11.86 21.46
C VAL A 121 -7.45 -11.09 20.66
N SER A 122 -6.62 -11.77 19.88
CA SER A 122 -5.66 -11.11 18.99
C SER A 122 -6.35 -10.32 17.88
N PHE A 123 -7.48 -10.82 17.36
CA PHE A 123 -8.30 -10.09 16.39
C PHE A 123 -8.81 -8.77 16.97
N LEU A 124 -9.38 -8.78 18.18
CA LEU A 124 -9.84 -7.55 18.86
C LEU A 124 -8.68 -6.60 19.18
N LEU A 125 -7.54 -7.13 19.64
CA LEU A 125 -6.36 -6.32 19.91
C LEU A 125 -5.77 -5.68 18.65
N SER A 126 -5.94 -6.27 17.47
CA SER A 126 -5.50 -5.66 16.21
C SER A 126 -6.23 -4.35 15.90
N ALA A 127 -7.41 -4.10 16.48
CA ALA A 127 -8.10 -2.82 16.40
C ALA A 127 -7.30 -1.65 17.01
N SER A 128 -6.25 -1.94 17.79
CA SER A 128 -5.30 -0.94 18.29
C SER A 128 -4.70 -0.07 17.18
N PHE A 129 -4.43 -0.64 15.99
CA PHE A 129 -3.84 0.09 14.88
C PHE A 129 -4.77 1.18 14.30
N PRO A 130 -6.02 0.89 13.90
CA PRO A 130 -6.94 1.94 13.47
C PRO A 130 -7.28 2.93 14.60
N ILE A 131 -7.31 2.50 15.87
CA ILE A 131 -7.51 3.39 17.02
C ILE A 131 -6.35 4.40 17.10
N LEU A 132 -5.11 3.95 16.98
CA LEU A 132 -3.94 4.83 16.99
C LEU A 132 -3.95 5.82 15.82
N LEU A 133 -4.26 5.35 14.61
CA LEU A 133 -4.36 6.22 13.44
C LEU A 133 -5.45 7.28 13.61
N TYR A 134 -6.62 6.89 14.12
CA TYR A 134 -7.70 7.83 14.41
C TYR A 134 -7.30 8.84 15.49
N ALA A 135 -6.68 8.38 16.60
CA ALA A 135 -6.23 9.22 17.68
C ALA A 135 -5.19 10.26 17.25
N LEU A 136 -4.23 9.85 16.41
CA LEU A 136 -3.24 10.75 15.82
C LEU A 136 -3.87 11.80 14.89
N GLY A 137 -4.83 11.38 14.05
CA GLY A 137 -5.59 12.32 13.21
C GLY A 137 -6.46 13.28 14.01
N ALA A 138 -7.06 12.81 15.12
CA ALA A 138 -7.82 13.65 16.03
C ALA A 138 -6.92 14.62 16.83
N LEU A 139 -5.71 14.20 17.19
CA LEU A 139 -4.71 15.03 17.86
C LEU A 139 -4.41 16.30 17.04
N SER A 140 -4.24 16.15 15.75
CA SER A 140 -3.98 17.29 14.87
C SER A 140 -5.14 18.28 14.78
N LYS A 141 -6.40 17.78 14.77
CA LYS A 141 -7.59 18.64 14.61
C LYS A 141 -8.08 19.23 15.91
N LYS A 142 -8.00 18.48 17.01
CA LYS A 142 -8.61 18.82 18.31
C LYS A 142 -7.57 19.16 19.39
N GLY A 143 -6.27 18.99 19.10
CA GLY A 143 -5.19 19.13 20.08
C GLY A 143 -5.23 18.02 21.15
N LEU A 144 -4.45 18.23 22.21
CA LEU A 144 -4.36 17.32 23.36
C LEU A 144 -5.61 17.43 24.25
N THR A 145 -6.70 16.82 23.84
CA THR A 145 -7.89 16.66 24.67
C THR A 145 -7.83 15.36 25.48
N VAL A 146 -8.51 15.28 26.61
CA VAL A 146 -8.58 14.08 27.48
C VAL A 146 -9.00 12.84 26.65
N GLY A 147 -9.96 12.99 25.74
CA GLY A 147 -10.42 11.91 24.87
C GLY A 147 -9.34 11.43 23.88
N VAL A 148 -8.58 12.35 23.29
CA VAL A 148 -7.48 12.02 22.36
C VAL A 148 -6.35 11.31 23.09
N VAL A 149 -5.97 11.83 24.28
CA VAL A 149 -4.93 11.20 25.11
C VAL A 149 -5.38 9.79 25.55
N GLY A 150 -6.64 9.63 25.95
CA GLY A 150 -7.21 8.33 26.31
C GLY A 150 -7.16 7.32 25.17
N LEU A 151 -7.50 7.73 23.95
CA LEU A 151 -7.41 6.88 22.74
C LEU A 151 -5.96 6.51 22.39
N LEU A 152 -5.01 7.45 22.54
CA LEU A 152 -3.58 7.17 22.32
C LEU A 152 -3.07 6.15 23.34
N ILE A 153 -3.36 6.31 24.61
CA ILE A 153 -2.97 5.37 25.68
C ILE A 153 -3.60 3.99 25.40
N LEU A 154 -4.90 3.94 25.14
CA LEU A 154 -5.61 2.70 24.83
C LEU A 154 -4.99 1.98 23.62
N GLY A 155 -4.75 2.72 22.54
CA GLY A 155 -4.16 2.18 21.32
C GLY A 155 -2.74 1.65 21.55
N VAL A 156 -1.88 2.38 22.26
CA VAL A 156 -0.51 1.94 22.59
C VAL A 156 -0.52 0.70 23.48
N LEU A 157 -1.34 0.69 24.52
CA LEU A 157 -1.45 -0.47 25.43
C LEU A 157 -1.97 -1.70 24.69
N ALA A 158 -3.04 -1.56 23.90
CA ALA A 158 -3.59 -2.66 23.12
C ALA A 158 -2.59 -3.19 22.06
N ALA A 159 -1.84 -2.29 21.40
CA ALA A 159 -0.79 -2.69 20.47
C ALA A 159 0.36 -3.42 21.19
N GLY A 160 0.78 -2.95 22.35
CA GLY A 160 1.79 -3.62 23.18
C GLY A 160 1.35 -5.01 23.62
N ILE A 161 0.12 -5.15 24.11
CA ILE A 161 -0.47 -6.44 24.50
C ILE A 161 -0.58 -7.36 23.26
N PHE A 162 -0.99 -6.82 22.10
CA PHE A 162 -1.03 -7.59 20.85
C PHE A 162 0.35 -8.16 20.52
N VAL A 163 1.40 -7.35 20.50
CA VAL A 163 2.76 -7.79 20.16
C VAL A 163 3.26 -8.85 21.14
N VAL A 164 3.14 -8.60 22.45
CA VAL A 164 3.55 -9.56 23.49
C VAL A 164 2.80 -10.89 23.33
N ARG A 165 1.50 -10.83 23.05
CA ARG A 165 0.69 -12.03 22.82
C ARG A 165 1.15 -12.79 21.58
N GLN A 166 1.45 -12.11 20.46
CA GLN A 166 1.94 -12.75 19.22
C GLN A 166 3.31 -13.42 19.41
N LEU A 167 4.17 -12.86 20.26
CA LEU A 167 5.48 -13.47 20.57
C LEU A 167 5.38 -14.73 21.44
N ASN A 168 4.37 -14.80 22.31
CA ASN A 168 4.25 -15.86 23.32
C ASN A 168 3.25 -16.97 22.94
N ARG A 169 2.36 -16.74 21.98
CA ARG A 169 1.33 -17.71 21.56
C ARG A 169 1.83 -18.65 20.47
N GLN A 170 1.34 -19.91 20.51
CA GLN A 170 1.58 -20.92 19.46
C GLN A 170 0.24 -21.63 19.12
N PRO A 171 -0.26 -21.57 17.85
CA PRO A 171 0.25 -20.74 16.76
C PRO A 171 -0.15 -19.26 16.96
N PRO A 172 0.72 -18.30 16.61
CA PRO A 172 0.38 -16.89 16.63
C PRO A 172 -0.56 -16.55 15.47
N MET A 173 -1.35 -15.50 15.60
CA MET A 173 -2.15 -14.96 14.48
C MET A 173 -1.25 -14.27 13.44
N LEU A 174 -0.20 -13.60 13.89
CA LEU A 174 0.81 -12.94 13.08
C LEU A 174 2.20 -13.34 13.58
N GLN A 175 2.98 -14.03 12.74
CA GLN A 175 4.28 -14.58 13.13
C GLN A 175 5.35 -13.50 13.22
N MET A 176 5.44 -12.83 14.35
CA MET A 176 6.41 -11.74 14.57
C MET A 176 7.87 -12.18 14.52
N ARG A 177 8.15 -13.50 14.68
CA ARG A 177 9.52 -14.04 14.61
C ARG A 177 10.17 -13.88 13.23
N VAL A 178 9.39 -13.63 12.17
CA VAL A 178 9.93 -13.33 10.83
C VAL A 178 10.85 -12.09 10.85
N PHE A 179 10.64 -11.16 11.79
CA PHE A 179 11.50 -9.98 11.97
C PHE A 179 12.90 -10.33 12.54
N ALA A 180 13.12 -11.53 13.05
CA ALA A 180 14.46 -11.99 13.42
C ALA A 180 15.38 -12.11 12.18
N THR A 181 14.80 -12.27 10.99
CA THR A 181 15.54 -12.28 9.72
C THR A 181 15.82 -10.84 9.28
N GLY A 182 17.07 -10.37 9.46
CA GLY A 182 17.44 -8.97 9.18
C GLY A 182 17.15 -8.53 7.73
N MET A 183 17.29 -9.43 6.75
CA MET A 183 16.95 -9.12 5.36
C MET A 183 15.43 -8.92 5.18
N PHE A 184 14.61 -9.75 5.81
CA PHE A 184 13.16 -9.61 5.80
C PHE A 184 12.74 -8.28 6.43
N THR A 185 13.28 -7.95 7.60
CA THR A 185 12.99 -6.68 8.29
C THR A 185 13.29 -5.46 7.41
N LYS A 186 14.46 -5.43 6.78
CA LYS A 186 14.83 -4.35 5.85
C LYS A 186 13.87 -4.27 4.65
N ALA A 187 13.48 -5.41 4.10
CA ALA A 187 12.53 -5.49 2.99
C ALA A 187 11.15 -4.97 3.37
N VAL A 188 10.65 -5.27 4.57
CA VAL A 188 9.37 -4.75 5.09
C VAL A 188 9.40 -3.22 5.21
N PHE A 189 10.47 -2.66 5.79
CA PHE A 189 10.61 -1.20 5.89
C PHE A 189 10.73 -0.53 4.53
N LEU A 190 11.50 -1.08 3.59
CA LEU A 190 11.60 -0.56 2.23
C LEU A 190 10.26 -0.58 1.50
N THR A 191 9.52 -1.69 1.62
CA THR A 191 8.18 -1.81 1.06
C THR A 191 7.22 -0.77 1.68
N GLY A 192 7.31 -0.57 3.00
CA GLY A 192 6.50 0.41 3.72
C GLY A 192 6.81 1.84 3.28
N ILE A 193 8.09 2.24 3.23
CA ILE A 193 8.53 3.57 2.78
C ILE A 193 8.10 3.82 1.33
N SER A 194 8.30 2.84 0.44
CA SER A 194 7.85 2.94 -0.95
C SER A 194 6.34 3.13 -1.03
N TYR A 195 5.57 2.36 -0.28
CA TYR A 195 4.12 2.47 -0.29
C TYR A 195 3.62 3.81 0.28
N VAL A 196 4.30 4.38 1.28
CA VAL A 196 4.07 5.77 1.71
C VAL A 196 4.24 6.71 0.53
N GLY A 197 5.34 6.59 -0.22
CA GLY A 197 5.59 7.41 -1.41
C GLY A 197 4.45 7.32 -2.43
N LEU A 198 4.00 6.10 -2.76
CA LEU A 198 2.90 5.85 -3.69
C LEU A 198 1.60 6.53 -3.22
N ILE A 199 1.17 6.26 -1.99
CA ILE A 199 -0.10 6.78 -1.48
C ILE A 199 -0.06 8.29 -1.30
N VAL A 200 1.07 8.83 -0.84
CA VAL A 200 1.26 10.27 -0.70
C VAL A 200 1.23 10.97 -2.05
N THR A 201 1.88 10.43 -3.07
CA THR A 201 1.81 10.94 -4.44
C THR A 201 0.37 10.94 -4.95
N THR A 202 -0.35 9.84 -4.76
CA THR A 202 -1.74 9.68 -5.20
C THR A 202 -2.70 10.70 -4.55
N ILE A 203 -2.39 11.16 -3.33
CA ILE A 203 -3.25 12.11 -2.60
C ILE A 203 -2.77 13.55 -2.77
N LEU A 204 -1.46 13.82 -2.59
CA LEU A 204 -0.95 15.19 -2.61
C LEU A 204 -0.91 15.78 -4.00
N MET A 205 -0.65 14.97 -5.05
CA MET A 205 -0.58 15.52 -6.41
C MET A 205 -1.92 16.06 -6.91
N PRO A 206 -3.08 15.36 -6.77
CA PRO A 206 -4.36 15.97 -7.12
C PRO A 206 -4.68 17.21 -6.30
N LEU A 207 -4.34 17.23 -4.99
CA LEU A 207 -4.51 18.42 -4.16
C LEU A 207 -3.64 19.57 -4.68
N TYR A 208 -2.39 19.31 -5.06
CA TYR A 208 -1.49 20.28 -5.67
C TYR A 208 -2.08 20.85 -6.96
N PHE A 209 -2.55 19.98 -7.86
CA PHE A 209 -3.15 20.39 -9.14
C PHE A 209 -4.39 21.24 -8.95
N GLN A 210 -5.26 20.89 -8.00
CA GLN A 210 -6.49 21.64 -7.73
C GLN A 210 -6.20 22.98 -7.02
N THR A 211 -5.31 22.96 -6.00
CA THR A 211 -5.07 24.13 -5.15
C THR A 211 -4.18 25.17 -5.80
N LEU A 212 -3.10 24.75 -6.48
CA LEU A 212 -2.10 25.67 -7.04
C LEU A 212 -2.28 25.91 -8.53
N LEU A 213 -2.72 24.89 -9.29
CA LEU A 213 -2.91 25.03 -10.74
C LEU A 213 -4.38 25.30 -11.13
N GLY A 214 -5.31 25.27 -10.16
CA GLY A 214 -6.74 25.55 -10.40
C GLY A 214 -7.45 24.52 -11.30
N LEU A 215 -6.91 23.29 -11.41
CA LEU A 215 -7.48 22.27 -12.29
C LEU A 215 -8.74 21.64 -11.67
N SER A 216 -9.64 21.19 -12.52
CA SER A 216 -10.82 20.42 -12.07
C SER A 216 -10.41 19.08 -11.47
N PRO A 217 -11.23 18.48 -10.56
CA PRO A 217 -10.95 17.18 -9.98
C PRO A 217 -10.72 16.07 -11.02
N LEU A 218 -11.48 16.10 -12.13
CA LEU A 218 -11.35 15.14 -13.22
C LEU A 218 -9.98 15.25 -13.90
N ILE A 219 -9.55 16.46 -14.28
CA ILE A 219 -8.25 16.69 -14.93
C ILE A 219 -7.12 16.34 -13.98
N SER A 220 -7.26 16.69 -12.69
CA SER A 220 -6.27 16.34 -11.66
C SER A 220 -6.08 14.82 -11.51
N GLY A 221 -7.17 14.07 -11.52
CA GLY A 221 -7.11 12.59 -11.49
C GLY A 221 -6.50 12.02 -12.76
N LEU A 222 -6.92 12.49 -13.94
CA LEU A 222 -6.38 12.04 -15.23
C LEU A 222 -4.88 12.37 -15.39
N SER A 223 -4.41 13.44 -14.78
CA SER A 223 -2.99 13.82 -14.80
C SER A 223 -2.07 12.83 -14.09
N LEU A 224 -2.60 11.92 -13.23
CA LEU A 224 -1.85 10.83 -12.62
C LEU A 224 -1.82 9.55 -13.45
N VAL A 225 -2.66 9.42 -14.47
CA VAL A 225 -2.71 8.23 -15.32
C VAL A 225 -1.35 7.90 -15.96
N PRO A 226 -0.58 8.85 -16.51
CA PRO A 226 0.75 8.57 -17.05
C PRO A 226 1.71 7.96 -16.00
N ALA A 227 1.65 8.42 -14.76
CA ALA A 227 2.48 7.90 -13.68
C ALA A 227 2.08 6.46 -13.31
N ALA A 228 0.78 6.15 -13.23
CA ALA A 228 0.27 4.82 -12.98
C ALA A 228 0.56 3.83 -14.14
N VAL A 229 0.48 4.29 -15.38
CA VAL A 229 0.88 3.50 -16.56
C VAL A 229 2.37 3.17 -16.50
N LEU A 230 3.22 4.15 -16.19
CA LEU A 230 4.66 3.94 -16.08
C LEU A 230 4.99 2.95 -14.94
N LEU A 231 4.35 3.09 -13.78
CA LEU A 231 4.44 2.13 -12.68
C LEU A 231 4.12 0.71 -13.16
N SER A 232 3.03 0.54 -13.91
CA SER A 232 2.59 -0.75 -14.44
C SER A 232 3.63 -1.38 -15.35
N ILE A 233 4.14 -0.63 -16.32
CA ILE A 233 5.12 -1.09 -17.29
C ILE A 233 6.46 -1.44 -16.61
N LEU A 234 6.87 -0.65 -15.62
CA LEU A 234 8.15 -0.85 -14.94
C LEU A 234 8.14 -2.01 -13.93
N ASN A 235 6.99 -2.42 -13.40
CA ASN A 235 6.90 -3.53 -12.46
C ASN A 235 7.51 -4.85 -13.00
N PRO A 236 7.15 -5.37 -14.21
CA PRO A 236 7.78 -6.57 -14.74
C PRO A 236 9.29 -6.39 -15.04
N ILE A 237 9.69 -5.17 -15.38
CA ILE A 237 11.09 -4.84 -15.64
C ILE A 237 11.89 -4.91 -14.35
N SER A 238 11.39 -4.29 -13.28
CA SER A 238 12.04 -4.29 -11.96
C SER A 238 12.14 -5.70 -11.38
N GLY A 239 11.12 -6.55 -11.61
CA GLY A 239 11.15 -7.95 -11.21
C GLY A 239 12.28 -8.74 -11.89
N ARG A 240 12.46 -8.57 -13.22
CA ARG A 240 13.57 -9.17 -13.95
C ARG A 240 14.94 -8.65 -13.51
N LEU A 241 15.02 -7.35 -13.21
CA LEU A 241 16.25 -6.76 -12.70
C LEU A 241 16.58 -7.29 -11.30
N LEU A 242 15.57 -7.53 -10.45
CA LEU A 242 15.76 -8.17 -9.15
C LEU A 242 16.41 -9.54 -9.31
N ASP A 243 15.88 -10.39 -10.20
CA ASP A 243 16.39 -11.73 -10.43
C ASP A 243 17.83 -11.73 -11.00
N ARG A 244 18.20 -10.67 -11.74
CA ARG A 244 19.52 -10.54 -12.39
C ARG A 244 20.56 -9.83 -11.53
N PHE A 245 20.20 -8.73 -10.88
CA PHE A 245 21.15 -7.81 -10.22
C PHE A 245 21.03 -7.80 -8.69
N GLY A 246 20.04 -8.51 -8.15
CA GLY A 246 19.79 -8.59 -6.72
C GLY A 246 19.05 -7.37 -6.12
N PRO A 247 18.66 -7.48 -4.85
CA PRO A 247 17.75 -6.54 -4.22
C PRO A 247 18.36 -5.15 -3.99
N ARG A 248 19.66 -5.07 -3.74
CA ARG A 248 20.34 -3.80 -3.43
C ARG A 248 20.26 -2.81 -4.59
N VAL A 249 20.62 -3.23 -5.80
CA VAL A 249 20.68 -2.35 -6.97
C VAL A 249 19.30 -1.82 -7.32
N VAL A 250 18.32 -2.71 -7.33
CA VAL A 250 16.94 -2.38 -7.69
C VAL A 250 16.32 -1.42 -6.66
N ALA A 251 16.49 -1.72 -5.35
CA ALA A 251 16.00 -0.85 -4.29
C ALA A 251 16.70 0.54 -4.30
N MET A 252 17.99 0.60 -4.58
CA MET A 252 18.72 1.88 -4.68
C MET A 252 18.18 2.74 -5.82
N ILE A 253 17.99 2.17 -7.02
CA ILE A 253 17.42 2.89 -8.16
C ILE A 253 16.05 3.45 -7.78
N GLY A 254 15.19 2.61 -7.21
CA GLY A 254 13.84 3.02 -6.85
C GLY A 254 13.81 4.10 -5.76
N MET A 255 14.59 3.94 -4.69
CA MET A 255 14.65 4.94 -3.62
C MET A 255 15.29 6.25 -4.08
N LEU A 256 16.26 6.21 -5.00
CA LEU A 256 16.82 7.42 -5.61
C LEU A 256 15.77 8.19 -6.41
N LEU A 257 14.93 7.49 -7.19
CA LEU A 257 13.84 8.09 -7.95
C LEU A 257 12.76 8.68 -7.04
N ILE A 258 12.37 7.98 -5.96
CA ILE A 258 11.41 8.50 -4.97
C ILE A 258 11.97 9.74 -4.28
N THR A 259 13.20 9.67 -3.77
CA THR A 259 13.86 10.78 -3.07
C THR A 259 14.05 11.99 -3.99
N GLY A 260 14.53 11.75 -5.19
CA GLY A 260 14.75 12.79 -6.20
C GLY A 260 13.45 13.41 -6.67
N GLY A 261 12.42 12.59 -6.94
CA GLY A 261 11.10 13.05 -7.33
C GLY A 261 10.47 13.99 -6.29
N PHE A 262 10.39 13.56 -5.03
CA PHE A 262 9.90 14.42 -3.95
C PHE A 262 10.81 15.61 -3.67
N GLY A 263 12.14 15.46 -3.77
CA GLY A 263 13.09 16.56 -3.61
C GLY A 263 12.91 17.65 -4.67
N LEU A 264 12.76 17.27 -5.93
CA LEU A 264 12.49 18.22 -7.01
C LEU A 264 11.08 18.83 -6.92
N LEU A 265 10.06 18.05 -6.51
CA LEU A 265 8.74 18.59 -6.18
C LEU A 265 8.82 19.67 -5.10
N ALA A 266 9.64 19.45 -4.05
CA ALA A 266 9.83 20.41 -2.98
C ALA A 266 10.50 21.71 -3.48
N VAL A 267 11.57 21.59 -4.26
CA VAL A 267 12.33 22.75 -4.76
C VAL A 267 11.51 23.60 -5.73
N PHE A 268 10.76 22.96 -6.61
CA PHE A 268 10.03 23.65 -7.66
C PHE A 268 8.54 23.92 -7.34
N ALA A 269 8.05 23.57 -6.15
CA ALA A 269 6.63 23.65 -5.77
C ALA A 269 5.97 25.01 -6.08
N HIS A 270 6.73 26.12 -6.04
CA HIS A 270 6.23 27.47 -6.29
C HIS A 270 5.98 27.80 -7.78
N HIS A 271 6.69 27.14 -8.70
CA HIS A 271 6.72 27.52 -10.12
C HIS A 271 6.59 26.31 -11.05
N LEU A 272 6.14 25.17 -10.55
CA LEU A 272 6.10 23.93 -11.33
C LEU A 272 4.87 23.89 -12.24
N PRO A 273 5.04 23.88 -13.58
CA PRO A 273 3.93 23.71 -14.50
C PRO A 273 3.39 22.28 -14.45
N LEU A 274 2.15 22.07 -14.94
CA LEU A 274 1.48 20.77 -14.91
C LEU A 274 2.35 19.64 -15.46
N ILE A 275 2.96 19.83 -16.64
CA ILE A 275 3.80 18.82 -17.28
C ILE A 275 4.98 18.45 -16.37
N GLY A 276 5.66 19.42 -15.78
CA GLY A 276 6.76 19.18 -14.85
C GLY A 276 6.30 18.39 -13.61
N ALA A 277 5.15 18.76 -13.04
CA ALA A 277 4.59 18.08 -11.88
C ALA A 277 4.20 16.62 -12.20
N VAL A 278 3.61 16.36 -13.37
CA VAL A 278 3.30 15.02 -13.86
C VAL A 278 4.59 14.21 -14.07
N MET A 279 5.63 14.77 -14.68
CA MET A 279 6.91 14.08 -14.87
C MET A 279 7.58 13.71 -13.55
N LEU A 280 7.51 14.55 -12.53
CA LEU A 280 8.04 14.24 -11.20
C LEU A 280 7.19 13.20 -10.47
N ALA A 281 5.86 13.23 -10.62
CA ALA A 281 4.99 12.16 -10.16
C ALA A 281 5.32 10.83 -10.86
N MET A 282 5.59 10.85 -12.17
CA MET A 282 6.06 9.67 -12.92
C MET A 282 7.38 9.15 -12.38
N ALA A 283 8.31 10.01 -11.99
CA ALA A 283 9.58 9.60 -11.40
C ALA A 283 9.39 8.92 -10.03
N THR A 284 8.51 9.46 -9.16
CA THR A 284 8.19 8.84 -7.87
C THR A 284 7.53 7.47 -8.05
N GLU A 285 6.57 7.35 -8.96
CA GLU A 285 5.89 6.09 -9.23
C GLU A 285 6.79 5.06 -9.94
N ALA A 286 7.68 5.51 -10.83
CA ALA A 286 8.74 4.65 -11.36
C ALA A 286 9.62 4.09 -10.23
N GLY A 287 9.99 4.93 -9.26
CA GLY A 287 10.70 4.49 -8.06
C GLY A 287 9.95 3.42 -7.28
N ASN A 288 8.64 3.57 -7.12
CA ASN A 288 7.79 2.57 -6.47
C ASN A 288 7.83 1.21 -7.18
N ALA A 289 7.81 1.18 -8.51
CA ALA A 289 7.95 -0.06 -9.28
C ALA A 289 9.25 -0.81 -8.97
N PHE A 290 10.35 -0.06 -8.75
CA PHE A 290 11.65 -0.66 -8.43
C PHE A 290 11.80 -1.07 -6.96
N VAL A 291 10.94 -0.63 -6.05
CA VAL A 291 11.08 -0.96 -4.62
C VAL A 291 10.02 -1.93 -4.14
N MET A 292 8.74 -1.66 -4.40
CA MET A 292 7.64 -2.33 -3.72
C MET A 292 7.64 -3.85 -3.94
N MET A 293 7.43 -4.31 -5.17
CA MET A 293 7.39 -5.75 -5.47
C MET A 293 8.76 -6.43 -5.33
N PRO A 294 9.87 -5.84 -5.78
CA PRO A 294 11.19 -6.40 -5.54
C PRO A 294 11.52 -6.61 -4.06
N SER A 295 11.15 -5.67 -3.18
CA SER A 295 11.41 -5.81 -1.74
C SER A 295 10.55 -6.90 -1.11
N VAL A 296 9.25 -7.00 -1.48
CA VAL A 296 8.39 -8.12 -1.03
C VAL A 296 9.00 -9.46 -1.41
N THR A 297 9.44 -9.60 -2.65
CA THR A 297 10.05 -10.83 -3.16
C THR A 297 11.37 -11.15 -2.44
N ALA A 298 12.25 -10.16 -2.30
CA ALA A 298 13.54 -10.33 -1.63
C ALA A 298 13.37 -10.68 -0.14
N GLY A 299 12.39 -10.06 0.52
CA GLY A 299 12.04 -10.39 1.91
C GLY A 299 11.53 -11.83 2.05
N ALA A 300 10.62 -12.24 1.19
CA ALA A 300 10.08 -13.60 1.19
C ALA A 300 11.16 -14.65 0.88
N ASN A 301 12.08 -14.35 -0.06
CA ASN A 301 13.20 -15.24 -0.39
C ASN A 301 14.19 -15.42 0.76
N ALA A 302 14.23 -14.53 1.73
CA ALA A 302 15.10 -14.62 2.89
C ALA A 302 14.50 -15.49 4.02
N LEU A 303 13.22 -15.86 3.91
CA LEU A 303 12.53 -16.69 4.89
C LEU A 303 12.57 -18.18 4.52
N PRO A 304 12.51 -19.09 5.52
CA PRO A 304 12.17 -20.49 5.27
C PRO A 304 10.81 -20.61 4.57
N ASN A 305 10.61 -21.65 3.78
CA ASN A 305 9.39 -21.84 3.00
C ASN A 305 8.12 -21.89 3.89
N GLU A 306 8.23 -22.47 5.09
CA GLU A 306 7.13 -22.55 6.05
C GLU A 306 6.68 -21.18 6.57
N LEU A 307 7.55 -20.18 6.54
CA LEU A 307 7.27 -18.81 7.00
C LEU A 307 6.93 -17.81 5.88
N VAL A 308 6.91 -18.23 4.62
CA VAL A 308 6.60 -17.34 3.49
C VAL A 308 5.18 -16.78 3.59
N ALA A 309 4.20 -17.61 3.98
CA ALA A 309 2.83 -17.18 4.17
C ALA A 309 2.71 -16.13 5.29
N ASP A 310 3.34 -16.39 6.44
CA ASP A 310 3.39 -15.43 7.55
C ASP A 310 4.12 -14.15 7.16
N GLY A 311 5.24 -14.27 6.45
CA GLY A 311 6.00 -13.13 5.95
C GLY A 311 5.19 -12.23 5.01
N THR A 312 4.41 -12.81 4.10
CA THR A 312 3.53 -12.02 3.20
C THR A 312 2.41 -11.33 3.96
N ALA A 313 1.82 -11.99 4.96
CA ALA A 313 0.80 -11.40 5.83
C ALA A 313 1.37 -10.22 6.64
N VAL A 314 2.55 -10.39 7.26
CA VAL A 314 3.27 -9.34 8.00
C VAL A 314 3.62 -8.18 7.09
N THR A 315 4.19 -8.44 5.90
CA THR A 315 4.58 -7.39 4.96
C THR A 315 3.37 -6.60 4.47
N THR A 316 2.26 -7.28 4.16
CA THR A 316 1.03 -6.62 3.71
C THR A 316 0.42 -5.77 4.82
N THR A 317 0.36 -6.27 6.05
CA THR A 317 -0.13 -5.52 7.22
C THR A 317 0.74 -4.30 7.48
N ALA A 318 2.06 -4.48 7.56
CA ALA A 318 3.00 -3.38 7.75
C ALA A 318 2.85 -2.31 6.66
N ARG A 319 2.79 -2.72 5.39
CA ARG A 319 2.60 -1.81 4.26
C ARG A 319 1.34 -0.96 4.41
N GLN A 320 0.20 -1.56 4.78
CA GLN A 320 -1.05 -0.83 4.96
C GLN A 320 -0.99 0.15 6.14
N LEU A 321 -0.30 -0.23 7.23
CA LEU A 321 -0.07 0.66 8.37
C LEU A 321 0.82 1.85 7.97
N PHE A 322 1.92 1.60 7.26
CA PHE A 322 2.79 2.66 6.72
C PHE A 322 2.01 3.60 5.80
N GLY A 323 1.20 3.05 4.86
CA GLY A 323 0.39 3.85 3.95
C GLY A 323 -0.62 4.73 4.68
N SER A 324 -1.38 4.16 5.62
CA SER A 324 -2.37 4.89 6.40
C SER A 324 -1.73 5.99 7.26
N ALA A 325 -0.59 5.69 7.90
CA ALA A 325 0.17 6.68 8.65
C ALA A 325 0.72 7.78 7.73
N GLY A 326 1.22 7.40 6.54
CA GLY A 326 1.71 8.32 5.53
C GLY A 326 0.66 9.33 5.07
N VAL A 327 -0.55 8.85 4.76
CA VAL A 327 -1.69 9.70 4.39
C VAL A 327 -2.03 10.70 5.48
N MET A 328 -2.20 10.18 6.69
CA MET A 328 -2.55 11.01 7.83
C MET A 328 -1.48 12.08 8.08
N PHE A 329 -0.21 11.66 8.12
CA PHE A 329 0.89 12.59 8.32
C PHE A 329 0.98 13.62 7.20
N ALA A 330 0.84 13.22 5.94
CA ALA A 330 0.90 14.10 4.79
C ALA A 330 -0.19 15.18 4.83
N THR A 331 -1.44 14.78 5.09
CA THR A 331 -2.57 15.72 5.08
C THR A 331 -2.52 16.67 6.27
N VAL A 332 -2.24 16.17 7.47
CA VAL A 332 -2.13 16.95 8.69
C VAL A 332 -0.95 17.93 8.61
N PHE A 333 0.20 17.44 8.13
CA PHE A 333 1.40 18.25 8.03
C PHE A 333 1.24 19.33 6.96
N LEU A 334 0.63 19.00 5.81
CA LEU A 334 0.33 19.97 4.76
C LEU A 334 -0.56 21.11 5.29
N ASP A 335 -1.67 20.79 5.94
CA ASP A 335 -2.61 21.75 6.51
C ASP A 335 -1.92 22.67 7.54
N GLY A 336 -1.16 22.08 8.45
CA GLY A 336 -0.37 22.82 9.46
C GLY A 336 0.67 23.74 8.83
N MET A 337 1.37 23.28 7.80
CA MET A 337 2.40 24.10 7.12
C MET A 337 1.77 25.21 6.27
N GLN A 338 0.66 24.95 5.58
CA GLN A 338 -0.08 26.00 4.84
C GLN A 338 -0.55 27.12 5.78
N THR A 339 -1.06 26.75 6.95
CA THR A 339 -1.50 27.72 7.97
C THR A 339 -0.31 28.50 8.54
N THR A 340 0.77 27.82 8.90
CA THR A 340 1.95 28.44 9.53
C THR A 340 2.68 29.39 8.56
N LEU A 341 2.88 28.95 7.32
CA LEU A 341 3.59 29.72 6.30
C LEU A 341 2.68 30.72 5.58
N ARG A 342 1.37 30.65 5.78
CA ARG A 342 0.35 31.46 5.06
C ARG A 342 0.53 31.35 3.54
N SER A 343 0.97 30.20 3.05
CA SER A 343 1.29 29.93 1.65
C SER A 343 0.96 28.48 1.30
N HIS A 344 0.08 28.29 0.33
CA HIS A 344 -0.22 26.95 -0.18
C HIS A 344 1.02 26.30 -0.80
N ALA A 345 1.74 27.01 -1.66
CA ALA A 345 2.93 26.50 -2.31
C ALA A 345 4.05 26.17 -1.31
N GLY A 346 4.24 27.05 -0.29
CA GLY A 346 5.19 26.80 0.81
C GLY A 346 4.83 25.55 1.60
N GLY A 347 3.54 25.35 1.90
CA GLY A 347 3.06 24.13 2.58
C GLY A 347 3.37 22.87 1.79
N PHE A 348 3.12 22.85 0.47
CA PHE A 348 3.47 21.73 -0.41
C PHE A 348 5.00 21.51 -0.46
N ALA A 349 5.80 22.59 -0.61
CA ALA A 349 7.25 22.51 -0.68
C ALA A 349 7.85 21.80 0.54
N VAL A 350 7.46 22.24 1.75
CA VAL A 350 7.96 21.63 3.00
C VAL A 350 7.45 20.20 3.16
N THR A 351 6.18 19.93 2.79
CA THR A 351 5.63 18.58 2.88
C THR A 351 6.39 17.61 1.93
N PHE A 352 6.62 18.00 0.69
CA PHE A 352 7.42 17.18 -0.24
C PHE A 352 8.86 17.01 0.23
N ALA A 353 9.48 18.03 0.85
CA ALA A 353 10.82 17.91 1.43
C ALA A 353 10.89 16.88 2.55
N VAL A 354 9.87 16.79 3.40
CA VAL A 354 9.79 15.76 4.45
C VAL A 354 9.72 14.36 3.83
N PHE A 355 8.90 14.16 2.77
CA PHE A 355 8.83 12.86 2.10
C PHE A 355 10.09 12.53 1.28
N ALA A 356 10.82 13.53 0.78
CA ALA A 356 12.18 13.33 0.26
C ALA A 356 13.11 12.82 1.35
N GLY A 357 13.03 13.36 2.58
CA GLY A 357 13.77 12.87 3.74
C GLY A 357 13.42 11.42 4.11
N VAL A 358 12.15 11.05 4.07
CA VAL A 358 11.69 9.66 4.26
C VAL A 358 12.26 8.75 3.16
N GLY A 359 12.26 9.21 1.90
CA GLY A 359 12.88 8.51 0.79
C GLY A 359 14.40 8.33 0.98
N LEU A 360 15.08 9.34 1.50
CA LEU A 360 16.51 9.28 1.82
C LEU A 360 16.81 8.21 2.89
N ILE A 361 15.99 8.11 3.93
CA ILE A 361 16.09 7.03 4.91
C ILE A 361 15.97 5.67 4.21
N GLY A 362 15.00 5.52 3.30
CA GLY A 362 14.86 4.33 2.47
C GLY A 362 16.09 4.05 1.61
N LEU A 363 16.71 5.08 1.02
CA LEU A 363 17.93 4.95 0.22
C LEU A 363 19.11 4.47 1.08
N LEU A 364 19.29 5.04 2.26
CA LEU A 364 20.31 4.59 3.21
C LEU A 364 20.07 3.13 3.65
N LEU A 365 18.83 2.75 3.87
CA LEU A 365 18.47 1.36 4.18
C LEU A 365 18.77 0.43 3.00
N ALA A 366 18.47 0.84 1.75
CA ALA A 366 18.76 0.07 0.55
C ALA A 366 20.27 -0.19 0.37
N LEU A 367 21.14 0.76 0.76
CA LEU A 367 22.59 0.58 0.75
C LEU A 367 23.08 -0.57 1.68
N THR A 368 22.31 -0.91 2.69
CA THR A 368 22.66 -1.99 3.64
C THR A 368 22.17 -3.38 3.17
N LEU A 369 21.48 -3.47 2.05
CA LEU A 369 21.04 -4.75 1.48
C LEU A 369 22.23 -5.53 0.90
N PRO A 370 22.17 -6.89 0.87
CA PRO A 370 23.17 -7.71 0.20
C PRO A 370 23.19 -7.43 -1.31
N LYS A 371 24.38 -7.51 -1.92
CA LYS A 371 24.56 -7.29 -3.36
C LYS A 371 24.04 -8.44 -4.21
N GLU A 372 24.06 -9.65 -3.68
CA GLU A 372 23.72 -10.87 -4.40
C GLU A 372 22.38 -11.42 -3.95
N VAL A 373 21.65 -12.03 -4.89
CA VAL A 373 20.55 -12.93 -4.56
C VAL A 373 21.19 -14.11 -3.84
N ALA A 374 20.81 -14.38 -2.58
CA ALA A 374 21.29 -15.54 -1.87
C ALA A 374 20.98 -16.80 -2.70
N LYS A 375 21.95 -17.30 -3.44
CA LYS A 375 21.91 -18.65 -4.01
C LYS A 375 21.94 -19.58 -2.81
N LYS A 376 20.77 -20.00 -2.30
CA LYS A 376 20.75 -21.18 -1.45
C LYS A 376 21.26 -22.33 -2.29
N ALA A 377 22.38 -22.90 -1.85
CA ALA A 377 22.85 -24.18 -2.36
C ALA A 377 21.68 -25.16 -2.37
N VAL A 378 21.54 -25.85 -3.46
CA VAL A 378 20.60 -26.95 -3.71
C VAL A 378 20.81 -28.05 -2.68
#